data_b079e7a83009b22296d950e6ecfca552
#
_entry.id   b079e7a83009b22296d950e6ecfca552
#
_cell.length_a   1.000
_cell.length_b   1.000
_cell.length_c   1.000
_cell.angle_alpha   90.00
_cell.angle_beta   90.00
_cell.angle_gamma   90.00
#
_symmetry.space_group_name_H-M   'P 1'
#
loop_
_entity.id
_entity.type
_entity.pdbx_description
1 polymer ?
#
loop_
_entity_poly.entity_id
_entity_poly.type
_entity_poly.pdbx_seq_one_letter_code
_entity_poly.pdbx_strand_id
1 'polypeptide(L)'
;KVGTSFDEDLARVKAIREPVCDDDKIRVDENQAWGAKEAVRLIERLNEYNLELVEQPVPYHDIAGLEYVTKHSIVPIMSDESCFNSKDALRLVERRAIDYLNIKLMKCGGIREALKINAICESAGIEVMLGCMAEESNLGITAAASLGAATKNITRADLDAIFTLTDMPFKGGVIVEDTKKLVLPEVPGFGFIGFENEQ
;
A
#
# COMPACT_ATOMS: atom_id res chain seq x y z
N LYS A 1 -6.84 1.71 -9.27
CA LYS A 1 -6.00 0.88 -10.13
C LYS A 1 -5.98 1.44 -11.56
N VAL A 2 -4.81 1.50 -12.16
CA VAL A 2 -4.51 1.96 -13.52
C VAL A 2 -3.60 0.91 -14.20
N GLY A 3 -3.08 1.19 -15.41
CA GLY A 3 -2.20 0.24 -16.11
C GLY A 3 -2.88 -0.56 -17.21
N THR A 4 -4.02 -0.08 -17.72
CA THR A 4 -4.70 -0.70 -18.88
C THR A 4 -4.26 -0.07 -20.20
N SER A 5 -4.47 1.22 -20.34
CA SER A 5 -3.96 2.04 -21.44
C SER A 5 -3.92 3.50 -20.98
N PHE A 6 -3.08 4.30 -21.62
CA PHE A 6 -2.92 5.71 -21.23
C PHE A 6 -4.25 6.48 -21.23
N ASP A 7 -5.04 6.35 -22.28
CA ASP A 7 -6.30 7.12 -22.41
C ASP A 7 -7.35 6.66 -21.39
N GLU A 8 -7.43 5.37 -21.12
CA GLU A 8 -8.32 4.82 -20.10
C GLU A 8 -7.88 5.21 -18.68
N ASP A 9 -6.59 5.16 -18.39
CA ASP A 9 -6.03 5.51 -17.09
C ASP A 9 -6.22 7.00 -16.80
N LEU A 10 -5.96 7.85 -17.78
CA LEU A 10 -6.21 9.29 -17.70
C LEU A 10 -7.70 9.58 -17.47
N ALA A 11 -8.59 8.93 -18.24
CA ALA A 11 -10.04 9.10 -18.09
C ALA A 11 -10.52 8.63 -16.69
N ARG A 12 -9.96 7.53 -16.18
CA ARG A 12 -10.27 6.99 -14.86
C ARG A 12 -9.85 7.94 -13.74
N VAL A 13 -8.62 8.43 -13.78
CA VAL A 13 -8.11 9.37 -12.76
C VAL A 13 -8.89 10.69 -12.81
N LYS A 14 -9.19 11.20 -14.00
CA LYS A 14 -10.05 12.37 -14.19
C LYS A 14 -11.44 12.18 -13.56
N ALA A 15 -12.10 11.06 -13.87
CA ALA A 15 -13.43 10.75 -13.35
C ALA A 15 -13.47 10.63 -11.81
N ILE A 16 -12.35 10.21 -11.20
CA ILE A 16 -12.21 10.17 -9.73
C ILE A 16 -11.97 11.58 -9.17
N ARG A 17 -11.17 12.40 -9.82
CA ARG A 17 -10.87 13.77 -9.36
C ARG A 17 -12.09 14.68 -9.38
N GLU A 18 -12.96 14.56 -10.38
CA GLU A 18 -14.12 15.44 -10.55
C GLU A 18 -15.08 15.51 -9.35
N PRO A 19 -15.46 14.38 -8.69
CA PRO A 19 -16.40 14.38 -7.57
C PRO A 19 -15.75 14.63 -6.19
N VAL A 20 -14.42 14.64 -6.06
CA VAL A 20 -13.72 14.81 -4.78
C VAL A 20 -13.11 16.20 -4.65
N CYS A 21 -12.85 16.64 -3.41
CA CYS A 21 -12.23 17.94 -3.16
C CYS A 21 -10.76 17.95 -3.61
N ASP A 22 -10.24 19.13 -3.93
CA ASP A 22 -8.83 19.31 -4.32
C ASP A 22 -7.85 18.89 -3.23
N ASP A 23 -8.27 18.97 -1.95
CA ASP A 23 -7.48 18.53 -0.79
C ASP A 23 -7.47 17.01 -0.60
N ASP A 24 -8.39 16.28 -1.26
CA ASP A 24 -8.41 14.82 -1.19
C ASP A 24 -7.22 14.23 -1.95
N LYS A 25 -6.52 13.28 -1.29
CA LYS A 25 -5.35 12.63 -1.84
C LYS A 25 -5.73 11.51 -2.80
N ILE A 26 -5.22 11.55 -4.02
CA ILE A 26 -5.37 10.47 -5.00
C ILE A 26 -4.05 9.70 -5.09
N ARG A 27 -4.13 8.39 -4.93
CA ARG A 27 -3.04 7.44 -5.17
C ARG A 27 -3.40 6.57 -6.35
N VAL A 28 -2.43 6.26 -7.16
CA VAL A 28 -2.59 5.33 -8.27
C VAL A 28 -1.67 4.14 -8.09
N ASP A 29 -2.16 2.96 -8.43
CA ASP A 29 -1.39 1.72 -8.40
C ASP A 29 -1.42 1.10 -9.79
N GLU A 30 -0.23 0.93 -10.32
CA GLU A 30 0.04 0.43 -11.66
C GLU A 30 0.15 -1.09 -11.72
N ASN A 31 0.37 -1.71 -10.58
CA ASN A 31 0.62 -3.15 -10.49
C ASN A 31 1.60 -3.65 -11.57
N GLN A 32 2.73 -2.94 -11.72
CA GLN A 32 3.84 -3.35 -12.60
C GLN A 32 3.61 -3.16 -14.11
N ALA A 33 2.63 -2.35 -14.52
CA ALA A 33 2.17 -2.34 -15.91
C ALA A 33 3.10 -1.61 -16.90
N TRP A 34 3.92 -0.67 -16.44
CA TRP A 34 4.66 0.23 -17.35
C TRP A 34 6.14 -0.11 -17.49
N GLY A 35 6.71 0.26 -18.63
CA GLY A 35 8.17 0.38 -18.77
C GLY A 35 8.67 1.69 -18.14
N ALA A 36 9.91 1.70 -17.64
CA ALA A 36 10.43 2.82 -16.85
C ALA A 36 10.35 4.20 -17.54
N LYS A 37 10.68 4.28 -18.84
CA LYS A 37 10.57 5.56 -19.58
C LYS A 37 9.13 5.98 -19.85
N GLU A 38 8.25 5.02 -20.03
CA GLU A 38 6.83 5.24 -20.21
C GLU A 38 6.21 5.73 -18.90
N ALA A 39 6.53 5.07 -17.78
CA ALA A 39 6.08 5.46 -16.45
C ALA A 39 6.33 6.94 -16.16
N VAL A 40 7.54 7.46 -16.41
CA VAL A 40 7.85 8.87 -16.18
C VAL A 40 6.92 9.80 -16.98
N ARG A 41 6.67 9.49 -18.26
CA ARG A 41 5.79 10.31 -19.12
C ARG A 41 4.33 10.27 -18.68
N LEU A 42 3.86 9.08 -18.29
CA LEU A 42 2.48 8.88 -17.85
C LEU A 42 2.23 9.55 -16.50
N ILE A 43 3.17 9.43 -15.56
CA ILE A 43 3.12 10.08 -14.25
C ILE A 43 3.06 11.61 -14.41
N GLU A 44 3.89 12.19 -15.29
CA GLU A 44 3.86 13.62 -15.57
C GLU A 44 2.48 14.08 -16.03
N ARG A 45 1.83 13.33 -16.92
CA ARG A 45 0.48 13.65 -17.41
C ARG A 45 -0.60 13.43 -16.34
N LEU A 46 -0.50 12.35 -15.57
CA LEU A 46 -1.45 12.07 -14.50
C LEU A 46 -1.33 13.06 -13.33
N ASN A 47 -0.18 13.70 -13.14
CA ASN A 47 0.00 14.70 -12.09
C ASN A 47 -0.81 15.97 -12.29
N GLU A 48 -1.40 16.21 -13.47
CA GLU A 48 -2.40 17.27 -13.68
C GLU A 48 -3.60 17.12 -12.73
N TYR A 49 -3.81 15.92 -12.19
CA TYR A 49 -4.87 15.59 -11.22
C TYR A 49 -4.41 15.57 -9.76
N ASN A 50 -3.25 16.14 -9.43
CA ASN A 50 -2.70 16.28 -8.08
C ASN A 50 -2.58 14.92 -7.35
N LEU A 51 -1.73 14.03 -7.88
CA LEU A 51 -1.45 12.73 -7.28
C LEU A 51 -0.58 12.86 -6.02
N GLU A 52 -0.90 12.12 -4.98
CA GLU A 52 -0.06 12.00 -3.78
C GLU A 52 1.15 11.11 -4.04
N LEU A 53 0.95 9.97 -4.68
CA LEU A 53 2.00 9.01 -5.01
C LEU A 53 1.54 8.05 -6.12
N VAL A 54 2.52 7.37 -6.71
CA VAL A 54 2.34 6.28 -7.68
C VAL A 54 2.96 5.01 -7.10
N GLU A 55 2.17 3.94 -7.01
CA GLU A 55 2.59 2.64 -6.49
C GLU A 55 2.98 1.71 -7.63
N GLN A 56 4.11 1.04 -7.46
CA GLN A 56 4.71 -0.01 -8.30
C GLN A 56 4.53 0.20 -9.82
N PRO A 57 5.09 1.28 -10.38
CA PRO A 57 4.90 1.61 -11.80
C PRO A 57 5.54 0.62 -12.78
N VAL A 58 6.60 -0.08 -12.36
CA VAL A 58 7.38 -1.00 -13.21
C VAL A 58 7.37 -2.43 -12.66
N PRO A 59 7.72 -3.45 -13.45
CA PRO A 59 7.82 -4.84 -12.98
C PRO A 59 8.68 -4.97 -11.71
N TYR A 60 8.27 -5.83 -10.78
CA TYR A 60 8.89 -5.97 -9.46
C TYR A 60 10.38 -6.28 -9.49
N HIS A 61 10.85 -6.97 -10.51
CA HIS A 61 12.26 -7.35 -10.68
C HIS A 61 13.12 -6.25 -11.33
N ASP A 62 12.49 -5.23 -11.94
CA ASP A 62 13.20 -4.12 -12.59
C ASP A 62 13.53 -3.00 -11.59
N ILE A 63 14.44 -3.31 -10.67
CA ILE A 63 14.88 -2.33 -9.65
C ILE A 63 15.61 -1.14 -10.28
N ALA A 64 16.30 -1.35 -11.38
CA ALA A 64 16.96 -0.25 -12.10
C ALA A 64 15.94 0.68 -12.78
N GLY A 65 14.87 0.11 -13.32
CA GLY A 65 13.74 0.87 -13.84
C GLY A 65 13.02 1.64 -12.73
N LEU A 66 12.81 1.04 -11.57
CA LEU A 66 12.19 1.70 -10.42
C LEU A 66 13.04 2.88 -9.93
N GLU A 67 14.36 2.69 -9.78
CA GLU A 67 15.33 3.76 -9.47
C GLU A 67 15.27 4.89 -10.50
N TYR A 68 15.19 4.53 -11.79
CA TYR A 68 15.07 5.51 -12.86
C TYR A 68 13.77 6.33 -12.75
N VAL A 69 12.63 5.67 -12.50
CA VAL A 69 11.34 6.35 -12.35
C VAL A 69 11.36 7.26 -11.14
N THR A 70 11.80 6.79 -9.98
CA THR A 70 11.89 7.58 -8.74
C THR A 70 12.73 8.85 -8.94
N LYS A 71 13.88 8.72 -9.62
CA LYS A 71 14.77 9.85 -9.88
C LYS A 71 14.19 10.90 -10.82
N HIS A 72 13.33 10.51 -11.76
CA HIS A 72 12.83 11.40 -12.82
C HIS A 72 11.35 11.76 -12.64
N SER A 73 10.65 11.15 -11.70
CA SER A 73 9.26 11.46 -11.39
C SER A 73 9.15 12.73 -10.56
N ILE A 74 8.13 13.53 -10.87
CA ILE A 74 7.72 14.68 -10.05
C ILE A 74 6.74 14.28 -8.94
N VAL A 75 6.22 13.05 -9.00
CA VAL A 75 5.32 12.45 -8.02
C VAL A 75 6.08 11.37 -7.26
N PRO A 76 5.96 11.29 -5.93
CA PRO A 76 6.61 10.26 -5.14
C PRO A 76 6.26 8.84 -5.59
N ILE A 77 7.23 7.94 -5.52
CA ILE A 77 7.11 6.53 -5.95
C ILE A 77 7.10 5.61 -4.74
N MET A 78 6.13 4.71 -4.73
CA MET A 78 6.00 3.68 -3.71
C MET A 78 6.27 2.30 -4.30
N SER A 79 7.06 1.48 -3.58
CA SER A 79 7.22 0.06 -3.90
C SER A 79 6.16 -0.78 -3.21
N ASP A 80 5.61 -1.76 -3.92
CA ASP A 80 4.81 -2.86 -3.37
C ASP A 80 5.46 -4.21 -3.68
N GLU A 81 5.27 -4.73 -4.90
CA GLU A 81 5.72 -6.06 -5.28
C GLU A 81 7.25 -6.19 -5.36
N SER A 82 7.99 -5.08 -5.40
CA SER A 82 9.46 -5.14 -5.34
C SER A 82 10.02 -5.44 -3.95
N CYS A 83 9.18 -5.52 -2.89
CA CYS A 83 9.61 -5.77 -1.53
C CYS A 83 8.81 -6.90 -0.86
N PHE A 84 9.42 -8.06 -0.69
CA PHE A 84 8.87 -9.21 0.05
C PHE A 84 9.50 -9.42 1.42
N ASN A 85 10.68 -8.87 1.67
CA ASN A 85 11.43 -9.09 2.91
C ASN A 85 12.41 -7.94 3.19
N SER A 86 13.05 -8.00 4.34
CA SER A 86 14.01 -6.97 4.77
C SER A 86 15.24 -6.83 3.87
N LYS A 87 15.64 -7.87 3.13
CA LYS A 87 16.75 -7.77 2.17
C LYS A 87 16.35 -6.98 0.94
N ASP A 88 15.11 -7.15 0.49
CA ASP A 88 14.57 -6.35 -0.62
C ASP A 88 14.46 -4.88 -0.20
N ALA A 89 13.94 -4.61 1.01
CA ALA A 89 13.87 -3.25 1.55
C ALA A 89 15.25 -2.58 1.60
N LEU A 90 16.27 -3.29 2.11
CA LEU A 90 17.65 -2.78 2.14
C LEU A 90 18.15 -2.44 0.73
N ARG A 91 17.93 -3.33 -0.24
CA ARG A 91 18.34 -3.12 -1.63
C ARG A 91 17.65 -1.91 -2.27
N LEU A 92 16.36 -1.71 -2.02
CA LEU A 92 15.60 -0.57 -2.53
C LEU A 92 16.11 0.75 -1.92
N VAL A 93 16.38 0.76 -0.63
CA VAL A 93 16.91 1.91 0.10
C VAL A 93 18.32 2.28 -0.37
N GLU A 94 19.23 1.30 -0.47
CA GLU A 94 20.60 1.52 -0.94
C GLU A 94 20.66 2.14 -2.34
N ARG A 95 19.72 1.78 -3.20
CA ARG A 95 19.60 2.31 -4.56
C ARG A 95 18.82 3.61 -4.67
N ARG A 96 18.21 4.06 -3.57
CA ARG A 96 17.24 5.19 -3.59
C ARG A 96 16.17 5.01 -4.66
N ALA A 97 15.66 3.79 -4.75
CA ALA A 97 14.71 3.38 -5.78
C ALA A 97 13.24 3.66 -5.40
N ILE A 98 13.00 4.23 -4.22
CA ILE A 98 11.66 4.49 -3.68
C ILE A 98 11.64 5.72 -2.78
N ASP A 99 10.46 6.35 -2.68
CA ASP A 99 10.15 7.41 -1.71
C ASP A 99 9.29 6.86 -0.56
N TYR A 100 8.47 5.83 -0.83
CA TYR A 100 7.60 5.13 0.12
C TYR A 100 7.69 3.61 -0.09
N LEU A 101 7.30 2.85 0.95
CA LEU A 101 7.23 1.40 0.84
C LEU A 101 5.90 0.88 1.38
N ASN A 102 5.22 0.01 0.61
CA ASN A 102 4.00 -0.66 1.03
C ASN A 102 4.32 -2.04 1.63
N ILE A 103 4.10 -2.19 2.93
CA ILE A 103 4.19 -3.48 3.64
C ILE A 103 2.81 -4.15 3.62
N LYS A 104 2.78 -5.42 3.18
CA LYS A 104 1.62 -6.32 3.33
C LYS A 104 2.05 -7.53 4.14
N LEU A 105 1.34 -7.84 5.23
CA LEU A 105 1.72 -8.96 6.11
C LEU A 105 1.74 -10.29 5.40
N MET A 106 0.79 -10.53 4.49
CA MET A 106 0.75 -11.74 3.67
C MET A 106 1.94 -11.83 2.70
N LYS A 107 2.42 -10.70 2.20
CA LYS A 107 3.57 -10.63 1.30
C LYS A 107 4.89 -10.89 2.04
N CYS A 108 5.09 -10.27 3.19
CA CYS A 108 6.36 -10.37 3.93
C CYS A 108 6.42 -11.52 4.94
N GLY A 109 5.33 -12.26 5.13
CA GLY A 109 5.30 -13.41 6.02
C GLY A 109 5.04 -13.06 7.49
N GLY A 110 4.48 -11.91 7.80
CA GLY A 110 3.96 -11.53 9.10
C GLY A 110 4.68 -10.37 9.80
N ILE A 111 4.24 -10.07 11.01
CA ILE A 111 4.63 -8.88 11.79
C ILE A 111 6.13 -8.77 12.02
N ARG A 112 6.80 -9.89 12.31
CA ARG A 112 8.24 -9.86 12.62
C ARG A 112 9.09 -9.35 11.45
N GLU A 113 8.78 -9.77 10.26
CA GLU A 113 9.48 -9.31 9.05
C GLU A 113 9.07 -7.89 8.68
N ALA A 114 7.79 -7.56 8.83
CA ALA A 114 7.27 -6.21 8.65
C ALA A 114 8.00 -5.18 9.53
N LEU A 115 8.27 -5.51 10.80
CA LEU A 115 9.04 -4.64 11.71
C LEU A 115 10.48 -4.43 11.25
N LYS A 116 11.13 -5.44 10.67
CA LYS A 116 12.49 -5.28 10.11
C LYS A 116 12.49 -4.39 8.88
N ILE A 117 11.52 -4.60 7.97
CA ILE A 117 11.35 -3.75 6.79
C ILE A 117 11.13 -2.29 7.24
N ASN A 118 10.22 -2.08 8.19
CA ASN A 118 9.96 -0.75 8.73
C ASN A 118 11.21 -0.10 9.34
N ALA A 119 11.98 -0.84 10.15
CA ALA A 119 13.20 -0.30 10.76
C ALA A 119 14.26 0.13 9.74
N ILE A 120 14.38 -0.58 8.62
CA ILE A 120 15.26 -0.20 7.51
C ILE A 120 14.77 1.08 6.85
N CYS A 121 13.47 1.16 6.54
CA CYS A 121 12.86 2.34 5.94
C CYS A 121 12.97 3.57 6.87
N GLU A 122 12.62 3.42 8.14
CA GLU A 122 12.69 4.48 9.15
C GLU A 122 14.12 5.02 9.29
N SER A 123 15.13 4.15 9.32
CA SER A 123 16.54 4.53 9.38
C SER A 123 17.01 5.31 8.15
N ALA A 124 16.34 5.15 7.01
CA ALA A 124 16.60 5.83 5.77
C ALA A 124 15.72 7.07 5.54
N GLY A 125 14.81 7.39 6.48
CA GLY A 125 13.84 8.48 6.34
C GLY A 125 12.71 8.20 5.34
N ILE A 126 12.43 6.92 5.04
CA ILE A 126 11.37 6.48 4.15
C ILE A 126 10.16 6.09 4.99
N GLU A 127 9.03 6.75 4.76
CA GLU A 127 7.77 6.41 5.40
C GLU A 127 7.15 5.15 4.77
N VAL A 128 6.35 4.45 5.56
CA VAL A 128 5.73 3.19 5.19
C VAL A 128 4.21 3.31 5.14
N MET A 129 3.60 2.65 4.17
CA MET A 129 2.19 2.32 4.14
C MET A 129 1.98 0.86 4.55
N LEU A 130 0.88 0.57 5.21
CA LEU A 130 0.36 -0.79 5.37
C LEU A 130 -0.75 -1.03 4.36
N GLY A 131 -0.52 -1.99 3.48
CA GLY A 131 -1.53 -2.51 2.58
C GLY A 131 -2.04 -3.89 2.99
N CYS A 132 -3.01 -4.39 2.23
CA CYS A 132 -3.55 -5.74 2.35
C CYS A 132 -3.63 -6.41 0.98
N MET A 133 -3.87 -7.72 0.98
CA MET A 133 -4.25 -8.47 -0.22
C MET A 133 -5.77 -8.41 -0.40
N ALA A 134 -6.25 -8.55 -1.63
CA ALA A 134 -7.66 -8.39 -1.98
C ALA A 134 -8.62 -9.30 -1.19
N GLU A 135 -8.15 -10.44 -0.71
CA GLU A 135 -8.96 -11.43 0.02
C GLU A 135 -8.44 -11.66 1.45
N GLU A 136 -7.82 -10.64 2.05
CA GLU A 136 -7.28 -10.74 3.40
C GLU A 136 -8.40 -10.68 4.43
N SER A 137 -8.44 -11.69 5.34
CA SER A 137 -9.47 -11.80 6.37
C SER A 137 -9.40 -10.69 7.42
N ASN A 138 -10.48 -10.52 8.19
CA ASN A 138 -10.52 -9.59 9.32
C ASN A 138 -9.42 -9.84 10.35
N LEU A 139 -8.95 -11.07 10.52
CA LEU A 139 -7.81 -11.38 11.40
C LEU A 139 -6.51 -10.78 10.86
N GLY A 140 -6.24 -10.94 9.55
CA GLY A 140 -5.08 -10.34 8.88
C GLY A 140 -5.12 -8.82 8.93
N ILE A 141 -6.27 -8.23 8.62
CA ILE A 141 -6.50 -6.77 8.71
C ILE A 141 -6.29 -6.26 10.15
N THR A 142 -6.78 -7.01 11.17
CA THR A 142 -6.59 -6.63 12.57
C THR A 142 -5.10 -6.67 12.96
N ALA A 143 -4.36 -7.68 12.50
CA ALA A 143 -2.92 -7.77 12.74
C ALA A 143 -2.16 -6.61 12.08
N ALA A 144 -2.51 -6.26 10.84
CA ALA A 144 -1.94 -5.12 10.13
C ALA A 144 -2.29 -3.79 10.83
N ALA A 145 -3.55 -3.56 11.17
CA ALA A 145 -3.98 -2.36 11.88
C ALA A 145 -3.28 -2.21 13.25
N SER A 146 -3.10 -3.33 13.99
CA SER A 146 -2.37 -3.34 15.26
C SER A 146 -0.89 -2.96 15.08
N LEU A 147 -0.26 -3.44 14.02
CA LEU A 147 1.12 -3.06 13.67
C LEU A 147 1.20 -1.57 13.34
N GLY A 148 0.26 -1.05 12.54
CA GLY A 148 0.20 0.37 12.16
C GLY A 148 0.02 1.27 13.38
N ALA A 149 -0.90 0.93 14.28
CA ALA A 149 -1.13 1.67 15.51
C ALA A 149 0.08 1.70 16.46
N ALA A 150 0.89 0.65 16.44
CA ALA A 150 2.08 0.51 17.28
C ALA A 150 3.37 1.10 16.67
N THR A 151 3.36 1.48 15.38
CA THR A 151 4.59 1.81 14.64
C THR A 151 4.49 3.20 14.02
N LYS A 152 5.21 4.16 14.58
CA LYS A 152 5.11 5.59 14.22
C LYS A 152 5.48 5.90 12.77
N ASN A 153 6.42 5.16 12.18
CA ASN A 153 6.86 5.38 10.79
C ASN A 153 5.86 4.85 9.75
N ILE A 154 4.84 4.11 10.19
CA ILE A 154 3.71 3.70 9.34
C ILE A 154 2.70 4.84 9.36
N THR A 155 2.73 5.66 8.32
CA THR A 155 1.96 6.92 8.25
C THR A 155 0.71 6.80 7.36
N ARG A 156 0.58 5.69 6.63
CA ARG A 156 -0.50 5.44 5.68
C ARG A 156 -1.03 4.02 5.84
N ALA A 157 -2.30 3.84 5.52
CA ALA A 157 -2.94 2.53 5.47
C ALA A 157 -3.85 2.42 4.25
N ASP A 158 -3.90 1.21 3.69
CA ASP A 158 -4.82 0.77 2.64
C ASP A 158 -5.26 -0.66 2.99
N LEU A 159 -6.21 -0.76 3.93
CA LEU A 159 -6.69 -2.02 4.53
C LEU A 159 -8.14 -2.28 4.13
N ASP A 160 -8.44 -2.12 2.86
CA ASP A 160 -9.78 -2.14 2.29
C ASP A 160 -10.36 -3.54 2.04
N ALA A 161 -9.57 -4.62 2.17
CA ALA A 161 -10.06 -5.99 1.98
C ALA A 161 -11.25 -6.35 2.88
N ILE A 162 -11.35 -5.72 4.05
CA ILE A 162 -12.49 -5.91 4.97
C ILE A 162 -13.83 -5.51 4.35
N PHE A 163 -13.84 -4.68 3.31
CA PHE A 163 -15.05 -4.26 2.60
C PHE A 163 -15.36 -5.12 1.37
N THR A 164 -14.46 -6.01 0.97
CA THR A 164 -14.58 -6.79 -0.26
C THR A 164 -15.02 -8.24 -0.01
N LEU A 165 -14.87 -8.74 1.21
CA LEU A 165 -15.31 -10.08 1.60
C LEU A 165 -16.76 -10.06 2.05
N THR A 166 -17.56 -10.98 1.51
CA THR A 166 -18.96 -11.20 1.92
C THR A 166 -19.06 -12.00 3.23
N ASP A 167 -18.10 -12.89 3.45
CA ASP A 167 -18.06 -13.77 4.62
C ASP A 167 -16.73 -13.58 5.36
N MET A 168 -16.80 -13.20 6.62
CA MET A 168 -15.62 -13.09 7.48
C MET A 168 -15.49 -14.38 8.29
N PRO A 169 -14.39 -15.13 8.14
CA PRO A 169 -14.25 -16.43 8.78
C PRO A 169 -14.02 -16.36 10.29
N PHE A 170 -13.63 -15.19 10.80
CA PHE A 170 -13.26 -14.99 12.20
C PHE A 170 -14.21 -14.03 12.91
N LYS A 171 -14.61 -14.40 14.14
CA LYS A 171 -15.35 -13.53 15.05
C LYS A 171 -14.42 -12.62 15.84
N GLY A 172 -14.78 -11.34 15.94
CA GLY A 172 -13.97 -10.33 16.64
C GLY A 172 -12.93 -9.67 15.75
N GLY A 173 -11.94 -9.02 16.35
CA GLY A 173 -10.94 -8.24 15.66
C GLY A 173 -11.36 -6.79 15.44
N VAL A 174 -10.78 -6.15 14.44
CA VAL A 174 -11.00 -4.74 14.10
C VAL A 174 -12.49 -4.47 13.79
N ILE A 175 -12.96 -3.30 14.25
CA ILE A 175 -14.33 -2.81 14.01
C ILE A 175 -14.25 -1.67 12.98
N VAL A 176 -15.17 -1.67 12.03
CA VAL A 176 -15.31 -0.59 11.05
C VAL A 176 -16.31 0.44 11.57
N GLU A 177 -15.86 1.67 11.75
CA GLU A 177 -16.71 2.82 12.08
C GLU A 177 -16.78 3.78 10.88
N ASP A 178 -17.98 4.28 10.59
CA ASP A 178 -18.24 5.28 9.55
C ASP A 178 -17.67 4.94 8.16
N THR A 179 -17.62 3.63 7.83
CA THR A 179 -17.12 3.08 6.56
C THR A 179 -15.66 3.42 6.19
N LYS A 180 -14.92 4.09 7.06
CA LYS A 180 -13.55 4.58 6.76
C LYS A 180 -12.57 4.50 7.93
N LYS A 181 -13.03 4.17 9.13
CA LYS A 181 -12.20 4.11 10.31
C LYS A 181 -12.14 2.70 10.86
N LEU A 182 -10.94 2.16 10.99
CA LEU A 182 -10.69 0.88 11.64
C LEU A 182 -10.34 1.13 13.11
N VAL A 183 -11.13 0.56 14.00
CA VAL A 183 -10.97 0.67 15.46
C VAL A 183 -10.51 -0.68 16.01
N LEU A 184 -9.39 -0.68 16.70
CA LEU A 184 -8.88 -1.87 17.37
C LEU A 184 -9.67 -2.17 18.64
N PRO A 185 -9.96 -3.44 18.93
CA PRO A 185 -10.64 -3.81 20.16
C PRO A 185 -9.77 -3.55 21.40
N GLU A 186 -10.38 -3.05 22.47
CA GLU A 186 -9.71 -2.82 23.77
C GLU A 186 -9.65 -4.10 24.62
N VAL A 187 -9.12 -5.16 24.03
CA VAL A 187 -8.97 -6.49 24.68
C VAL A 187 -7.58 -7.07 24.40
N PRO A 188 -7.07 -8.04 25.17
CA PRO A 188 -5.79 -8.67 24.91
C PRO A 188 -5.71 -9.34 23.54
N GLY A 189 -4.55 -9.26 22.89
CA GLY A 189 -4.29 -9.85 21.58
C GLY A 189 -5.02 -9.08 20.46
N PHE A 190 -5.54 -9.80 19.47
CA PHE A 190 -6.29 -9.22 18.33
C PHE A 190 -7.80 -9.21 18.55
N GLY A 191 -8.28 -9.57 19.75
CA GLY A 191 -9.73 -9.64 19.99
C GLY A 191 -10.42 -10.79 19.26
N PHE A 192 -9.68 -11.80 18.83
CA PHE A 192 -10.24 -13.00 18.21
C PHE A 192 -11.01 -13.83 19.23
N ILE A 193 -12.26 -14.22 18.90
CA ILE A 193 -13.17 -14.96 19.80
C ILE A 193 -13.52 -16.35 19.26
N GLY A 194 -13.32 -16.65 17.98
CA GLY A 194 -13.62 -17.95 17.39
C GLY A 194 -13.85 -17.86 15.89
N PHE A 195 -14.38 -18.93 15.33
CA PHE A 195 -14.75 -19.01 13.92
C PHE A 195 -16.26 -18.81 13.75
N GLU A 196 -16.68 -18.20 12.64
CA GLU A 196 -18.11 -17.92 12.36
C GLU A 196 -18.96 -19.19 12.29
N ASN A 197 -18.37 -20.31 11.83
CA ASN A 197 -19.08 -21.58 11.62
C ASN A 197 -18.93 -22.59 12.77
N GLU A 198 -18.37 -22.20 13.92
CA GLU A 198 -18.37 -23.04 15.13
C GLU A 198 -19.69 -22.85 15.88
N GLN A 199 -20.49 -23.95 15.93
CA GLN A 199 -21.71 -24.06 16.76
C GLN A 199 -21.35 -24.46 18.17
#